data_cc72d7ab41d1bdb9f13c15c4dd7267a5
#
_entry.id   cc72d7ab41d1bdb9f13c15c4dd7267a5
#
_cell.length_a   1.000
_cell.length_b   1.000
_cell.length_c   1.000
_cell.angle_alpha   90.00
_cell.angle_beta   90.00
_cell.angle_gamma   90.00
#
_symmetry.space_group_name_H-M   'P 1'
#
loop_
_entity.id
_entity.type
_entity.pdbx_description
1 polymer ?
#
loop_
_entity_poly.entity_id
_entity_poly.type
_entity_poly.pdbx_seq_one_letter_code
_entity_poly.pdbx_strand_id
1 'polypeptide(L)'
;MEDFNHTIDLWIKALEENNFIQVCARPSPASWSLGQVCMHLIGETRHYLEQVNICLSTDDNALEEMSPPAKAMFHANGFPDEVIEGPPTNSDTPQPDSKEELLRCLITLKEEINALEIKISTSPLKGKTKHPGLNYFNAGEWFQFAEMHFRHHLRQKKRIDEFLKTYRY
;
A
#
# COMPACT_ATOMS: atom_id res chain seq x y z
N MET A 1 8.12 10.75 9.88
CA MET A 1 7.30 10.00 8.92
C MET A 1 5.94 10.65 8.85
N GLU A 2 5.39 10.87 7.66
CA GLU A 2 3.97 11.17 7.56
C GLU A 2 3.21 10.01 8.21
N ASP A 3 2.13 10.34 8.88
CA ASP A 3 1.36 9.37 9.66
C ASP A 3 0.69 8.36 8.72
N PHE A 4 1.21 7.13 8.68
CA PHE A 4 0.63 6.04 7.88
C PHE A 4 -0.86 5.83 8.23
N ASN A 5 -1.21 6.02 9.50
CA ASN A 5 -2.60 5.97 9.94
C ASN A 5 -3.46 7.02 9.25
N HIS A 6 -2.95 8.26 9.11
CA HIS A 6 -3.67 9.31 8.40
C HIS A 6 -3.94 8.93 6.95
N THR A 7 -2.94 8.36 6.27
CA THR A 7 -3.10 7.93 4.87
C THR A 7 -4.14 6.83 4.73
N ILE A 8 -4.16 5.83 5.63
CA ILE A 8 -5.18 4.78 5.63
C ILE A 8 -6.57 5.36 5.93
N ASP A 9 -6.68 6.30 6.85
CA ASP A 9 -7.96 6.95 7.20
C ASP A 9 -8.58 7.68 6.02
N LEU A 10 -7.78 8.23 5.09
CA LEU A 10 -8.29 8.81 3.85
C LEU A 10 -8.98 7.77 2.95
N TRP A 11 -8.52 6.51 2.95
CA TRP A 11 -9.14 5.43 2.19
C TRP A 11 -10.39 4.90 2.89
N ILE A 12 -10.34 4.72 4.20
CA ILE A 12 -11.50 4.33 5.03
C ILE A 12 -12.63 5.33 4.82
N LYS A 13 -12.34 6.63 4.97
CA LYS A 13 -13.30 7.70 4.75
C LYS A 13 -13.91 7.67 3.35
N ALA A 14 -13.08 7.43 2.32
CA ALA A 14 -13.59 7.35 0.95
C ALA A 14 -14.57 6.18 0.77
N LEU A 15 -14.34 5.03 1.42
CA LEU A 15 -15.28 3.92 1.40
C LEU A 15 -16.58 4.24 2.18
N GLU A 16 -16.48 4.93 3.32
CA GLU A 16 -17.64 5.33 4.12
C GLU A 16 -18.57 6.29 3.38
N GLU A 17 -17.98 7.28 2.69
CA GLU A 17 -18.72 8.33 1.97
C GLU A 17 -19.39 7.86 0.66
N ASN A 18 -19.03 6.67 0.13
CA ASN A 18 -19.55 6.14 -1.12
C ASN A 18 -20.38 4.87 -0.88
N ASN A 19 -21.46 4.69 -1.64
CA ASN A 19 -22.20 3.43 -1.65
C ASN A 19 -21.44 2.37 -2.50
N PHE A 20 -21.89 1.10 -2.43
CA PHE A 20 -21.18 -0.01 -3.08
C PHE A 20 -21.14 0.13 -4.62
N ILE A 21 -22.19 0.68 -5.25
CA ILE A 21 -22.22 0.94 -6.69
C ILE A 21 -21.10 1.94 -7.06
N GLN A 22 -20.96 3.00 -6.29
CA GLN A 22 -19.89 4.00 -6.46
C GLN A 22 -18.51 3.41 -6.22
N VAL A 23 -18.36 2.56 -5.19
CA VAL A 23 -17.10 1.86 -4.89
C VAL A 23 -16.64 0.99 -6.06
N CYS A 24 -17.57 0.38 -6.80
CA CYS A 24 -17.29 -0.45 -7.98
C CYS A 24 -17.26 0.34 -9.30
N ALA A 25 -17.63 1.60 -9.31
CA ALA A 25 -17.67 2.42 -10.53
C ALA A 25 -16.26 2.76 -11.02
N ARG A 26 -16.03 2.59 -12.33
CA ARG A 26 -14.74 2.87 -12.98
C ARG A 26 -14.82 4.19 -13.76
N PRO A 27 -13.83 5.09 -13.64
CA PRO A 27 -13.76 6.29 -14.47
C PRO A 27 -13.71 5.99 -15.99
N SER A 28 -13.10 4.87 -16.37
CA SER A 28 -13.07 4.34 -17.74
C SER A 28 -12.90 2.83 -17.72
N PRO A 29 -13.13 2.12 -18.85
CA PRO A 29 -12.91 0.67 -18.92
C PRO A 29 -11.50 0.21 -18.56
N ALA A 30 -10.49 1.06 -18.83
CA ALA A 30 -9.08 0.79 -18.52
C ALA A 30 -8.65 1.28 -17.14
N SER A 31 -9.54 1.90 -16.37
CA SER A 31 -9.24 2.43 -15.03
C SER A 31 -9.74 1.50 -13.94
N TRP A 32 -9.09 1.51 -12.80
CA TRP A 32 -9.60 0.87 -11.60
C TRP A 32 -10.69 1.68 -10.92
N SER A 33 -11.62 0.99 -10.27
CA SER A 33 -12.56 1.57 -9.31
C SER A 33 -11.88 1.84 -7.96
N LEU A 34 -12.57 2.59 -7.09
CA LEU A 34 -12.12 2.80 -5.71
C LEU A 34 -11.90 1.45 -5.00
N GLY A 35 -12.84 0.52 -5.18
CA GLY A 35 -12.76 -0.81 -4.57
C GLY A 35 -11.56 -1.60 -5.05
N GLN A 36 -11.24 -1.58 -6.34
CA GLN A 36 -10.08 -2.29 -6.88
C GLN A 36 -8.76 -1.71 -6.37
N VAL A 37 -8.65 -0.39 -6.22
CA VAL A 37 -7.46 0.22 -5.62
C VAL A 37 -7.32 -0.20 -4.16
N CYS A 38 -8.42 -0.23 -3.38
CA CYS A 38 -8.38 -0.72 -2.00
C CYS A 38 -7.96 -2.19 -1.91
N MET A 39 -8.49 -3.06 -2.79
CA MET A 39 -8.09 -4.47 -2.86
C MET A 39 -6.58 -4.63 -3.11
N HIS A 40 -6.05 -3.87 -4.08
CA HIS A 40 -4.63 -3.85 -4.41
C HIS A 40 -3.79 -3.38 -3.20
N LEU A 41 -4.13 -2.26 -2.60
CA LEU A 41 -3.41 -1.71 -1.45
C LEU A 41 -3.39 -2.69 -0.26
N ILE A 42 -4.51 -3.34 0.04
CA ILE A 42 -4.60 -4.34 1.11
C ILE A 42 -3.71 -5.54 0.80
N GLY A 43 -3.78 -6.07 -0.43
CA GLY A 43 -3.00 -7.23 -0.84
C GLY A 43 -1.50 -6.99 -0.79
N GLU A 44 -1.03 -5.91 -1.45
CA GLU A 44 0.39 -5.56 -1.49
C GLU A 44 0.93 -5.25 -0.08
N THR A 45 0.17 -4.49 0.71
CA THR A 45 0.64 -4.16 2.06
C THR A 45 0.76 -5.39 2.94
N ARG A 46 -0.16 -6.34 2.89
CA ARG A 46 -0.02 -7.61 3.62
C ARG A 46 1.26 -8.34 3.25
N HIS A 47 1.60 -8.39 1.96
CA HIS A 47 2.87 -8.94 1.52
C HIS A 47 4.07 -8.18 2.12
N TYR A 48 4.04 -6.83 2.13
CA TYR A 48 5.13 -6.06 2.73
C TYR A 48 5.23 -6.28 4.25
N LEU A 49 4.11 -6.40 4.97
CA LEU A 49 4.10 -6.72 6.40
C LEU A 49 4.62 -8.13 6.70
N GLU A 50 4.39 -9.11 5.81
CA GLU A 50 5.04 -10.43 5.90
C GLU A 50 6.57 -10.30 5.78
N GLN A 51 7.07 -9.49 4.84
CA GLN A 51 8.50 -9.25 4.71
C GLN A 51 9.07 -8.55 5.96
N VAL A 52 8.34 -7.60 6.55
CA VAL A 52 8.70 -7.00 7.85
C VAL A 52 8.86 -8.09 8.92
N ASN A 53 7.90 -8.99 9.08
CA ASN A 53 7.96 -10.06 10.07
C ASN A 53 9.14 -11.02 9.84
N ILE A 54 9.46 -11.34 8.58
CA ILE A 54 10.64 -12.15 8.24
C ILE A 54 11.92 -11.41 8.68
N CYS A 55 12.07 -10.15 8.33
CA CYS A 55 13.23 -9.34 8.75
C CYS A 55 13.39 -9.26 10.27
N LEU A 56 12.27 -9.25 11.02
CA LEU A 56 12.26 -9.21 12.48
C LEU A 56 12.55 -10.58 13.13
N SER A 57 12.68 -11.66 12.35
CA SER A 57 12.90 -13.02 12.84
C SER A 57 14.32 -13.54 12.61
N THR A 58 15.18 -12.83 11.89
CA THR A 58 16.51 -13.28 11.48
C THR A 58 17.50 -12.11 11.38
N ASP A 59 18.80 -12.44 11.28
CA ASP A 59 19.87 -11.52 10.86
C ASP A 59 20.37 -11.83 9.43
N ASP A 60 19.65 -12.66 8.67
CA ASP A 60 20.03 -13.01 7.32
C ASP A 60 20.11 -11.78 6.42
N ASN A 61 21.08 -11.77 5.52
CA ASN A 61 21.30 -10.69 4.54
C ASN A 61 21.52 -9.30 5.15
N ALA A 62 21.88 -9.19 6.44
CA ALA A 62 22.04 -7.91 7.15
C ALA A 62 23.02 -6.94 6.47
N LEU A 63 24.02 -7.47 5.72
CA LEU A 63 25.01 -6.66 4.99
C LEU A 63 24.58 -6.31 3.55
N GLU A 64 23.49 -6.90 3.06
CA GLU A 64 22.99 -6.61 1.74
C GLU A 64 22.35 -5.20 1.68
N GLU A 65 22.33 -4.60 0.49
CA GLU A 65 21.81 -3.25 0.31
C GLU A 65 20.71 -3.17 -0.73
N MET A 66 19.88 -2.15 -0.59
CA MET A 66 18.93 -1.77 -1.63
C MET A 66 19.66 -1.25 -2.89
N SER A 67 19.00 -1.32 -4.03
CA SER A 67 19.53 -0.80 -5.29
C SER A 67 19.67 0.73 -5.29
N PRO A 68 20.54 1.32 -6.15
CA PRO A 68 20.66 2.78 -6.23
C PRO A 68 19.35 3.51 -6.52
N PRO A 69 18.46 3.02 -7.41
CA PRO A 69 17.12 3.60 -7.58
C PRO A 69 16.28 3.59 -6.30
N ALA A 70 16.34 2.48 -5.54
CA ALA A 70 15.65 2.40 -4.26
C ALA A 70 16.20 3.43 -3.25
N LYS A 71 17.53 3.57 -3.13
CA LYS A 71 18.15 4.58 -2.27
C LYS A 71 17.64 5.99 -2.58
N ALA A 72 17.53 6.34 -3.86
CA ALA A 72 17.01 7.64 -4.29
C ALA A 72 15.53 7.82 -3.89
N MET A 73 14.71 6.80 -4.09
CA MET A 73 13.29 6.78 -3.75
C MET A 73 13.06 6.92 -2.23
N PHE A 74 13.82 6.19 -1.42
CA PHE A 74 13.75 6.29 0.04
C PHE A 74 14.26 7.64 0.56
N HIS A 75 15.30 8.20 -0.06
CA HIS A 75 15.79 9.53 0.27
C HIS A 75 14.73 10.61 -0.05
N ALA A 76 14.04 10.50 -1.19
CA ALA A 76 12.93 11.38 -1.56
C ALA A 76 11.65 11.12 -0.75
N ASN A 77 11.61 10.06 0.05
CA ASN A 77 10.45 9.59 0.80
C ASN A 77 9.18 9.48 -0.07
N GLY A 78 9.31 8.88 -1.25
CA GLY A 78 8.17 8.71 -2.16
C GLY A 78 8.54 8.05 -3.47
N PHE A 79 7.53 7.53 -4.15
CA PHE A 79 7.69 7.00 -5.51
C PHE A 79 7.89 8.13 -6.51
N PRO A 80 8.63 7.88 -7.62
CA PRO A 80 8.76 8.84 -8.71
C PRO A 80 7.38 9.26 -9.26
N ASP A 81 7.31 10.47 -9.82
CA ASP A 81 6.06 11.02 -10.40
C ASP A 81 5.77 10.48 -11.80
N GLU A 82 6.14 9.25 -12.05
CA GLU A 82 5.91 8.52 -13.29
C GLU A 82 4.79 7.50 -13.11
N VAL A 83 4.16 7.13 -14.23
CA VAL A 83 3.25 5.99 -14.23
C VAL A 83 4.11 4.73 -14.14
N ILE A 84 4.20 4.16 -12.95
CA ILE A 84 4.86 2.87 -12.77
C ILE A 84 3.88 1.81 -13.26
N GLU A 85 4.20 1.18 -14.40
CA GLU A 85 3.47 0.00 -14.83
C GLU A 85 3.73 -1.13 -13.82
N GLY A 86 2.69 -1.49 -13.09
CA GLY A 86 2.73 -2.65 -12.21
C GLY A 86 2.80 -3.95 -13.01
N PRO A 87 3.00 -5.09 -12.35
CA PRO A 87 3.01 -6.39 -13.03
C PRO A 87 1.70 -6.59 -13.83
N PRO A 88 1.73 -7.35 -14.95
CA PRO A 88 0.54 -7.59 -15.79
C PRO A 88 -0.67 -8.14 -15.02
N THR A 89 -0.44 -8.84 -13.92
CA THR A 89 -1.49 -9.35 -13.02
C THR A 89 -2.33 -8.26 -12.37
N ASN A 90 -1.86 -7.01 -12.34
CA ASN A 90 -2.65 -5.88 -11.82
C ASN A 90 -3.88 -5.58 -12.67
N SER A 91 -3.88 -5.95 -13.97
CA SER A 91 -5.07 -5.82 -14.84
C SER A 91 -6.23 -6.68 -14.36
N ASP A 92 -5.94 -7.77 -13.65
CA ASP A 92 -6.90 -8.79 -13.24
C ASP A 92 -7.43 -8.58 -11.81
N THR A 93 -7.11 -7.44 -11.19
CA THR A 93 -7.62 -7.11 -9.85
C THR A 93 -9.16 -7.16 -9.85
N PRO A 94 -9.80 -8.08 -9.10
CA PRO A 94 -11.25 -8.21 -9.10
C PRO A 94 -11.93 -7.02 -8.43
N GLN A 95 -13.23 -6.85 -8.71
CA GLN A 95 -14.05 -5.99 -7.87
C GLN A 95 -14.22 -6.63 -6.48
N PRO A 96 -14.38 -5.83 -5.41
CA PRO A 96 -14.66 -6.36 -4.09
C PRO A 96 -16.06 -7.00 -4.02
N ASP A 97 -16.21 -7.98 -3.15
CA ASP A 97 -17.49 -8.62 -2.90
C ASP A 97 -18.43 -7.75 -2.06
N SER A 98 -17.88 -6.97 -1.11
CA SER A 98 -18.65 -5.99 -0.33
C SER A 98 -17.78 -4.83 0.16
N LYS A 99 -18.45 -3.69 0.39
CA LYS A 99 -17.83 -2.50 0.99
C LYS A 99 -17.45 -2.74 2.46
N GLU A 100 -18.30 -3.44 3.17
CA GLU A 100 -18.12 -3.77 4.59
C GLU A 100 -16.89 -4.64 4.82
N GLU A 101 -16.60 -5.55 3.89
CA GLU A 101 -15.40 -6.36 3.94
C GLU A 101 -14.14 -5.55 3.70
N LEU A 102 -14.14 -4.66 2.70
CA LEU A 102 -13.03 -3.73 2.47
C LEU A 102 -12.73 -2.86 3.68
N LEU A 103 -13.78 -2.29 4.30
CA LEU A 103 -13.63 -1.46 5.50
C LEU A 103 -13.00 -2.27 6.64
N ARG A 104 -13.52 -3.47 6.90
CA ARG A 104 -12.96 -4.37 7.92
C ARG A 104 -11.50 -4.70 7.65
N CYS A 105 -11.15 -5.00 6.39
CA CYS A 105 -9.76 -5.29 6.01
C CYS A 105 -8.83 -4.10 6.22
N LEU A 106 -9.24 -2.87 5.88
CA LEU A 106 -8.42 -1.66 6.09
C LEU A 106 -8.25 -1.35 7.59
N ILE A 107 -9.30 -1.53 8.39
CA ILE A 107 -9.23 -1.33 9.85
C ILE A 107 -8.27 -2.35 10.49
N THR A 108 -8.41 -3.62 10.15
CA THR A 108 -7.50 -4.68 10.63
C THR A 108 -6.07 -4.41 10.20
N LEU A 109 -5.86 -4.02 8.93
CA LEU A 109 -4.53 -3.68 8.42
C LEU A 109 -3.90 -2.52 9.20
N LYS A 110 -4.69 -1.50 9.56
CA LYS A 110 -4.23 -0.38 10.39
C LYS A 110 -3.77 -0.85 11.78
N GLU A 111 -4.50 -1.78 12.39
CA GLU A 111 -4.12 -2.38 13.68
C GLU A 111 -2.81 -3.19 13.57
N GLU A 112 -2.66 -4.00 12.51
CA GLU A 112 -1.45 -4.76 12.21
C GLU A 112 -0.24 -3.85 12.02
N ILE A 113 -0.39 -2.74 11.29
CA ILE A 113 0.64 -1.72 11.05
C ILE A 113 1.10 -1.11 12.37
N ASN A 114 0.17 -0.70 13.24
CA ASN A 114 0.50 -0.11 14.53
C ASN A 114 1.25 -1.09 15.44
N ALA A 115 0.86 -2.36 15.44
CA ALA A 115 1.54 -3.40 16.20
C ALA A 115 2.97 -3.67 15.68
N LEU A 116 3.16 -3.63 14.35
CA LEU A 116 4.47 -3.83 13.75
C LEU A 116 5.42 -2.65 13.95
N GLU A 117 4.95 -1.42 13.93
CA GLU A 117 5.76 -0.23 14.20
C GLU A 117 6.46 -0.33 15.57
N ILE A 118 5.74 -0.78 16.59
CA ILE A 118 6.30 -1.04 17.92
C ILE A 118 7.38 -2.12 17.88
N LYS A 119 7.11 -3.24 17.17
CA LYS A 119 8.08 -4.35 17.04
C LYS A 119 9.35 -3.91 16.32
N ILE A 120 9.23 -3.14 15.23
CA ILE A 120 10.37 -2.60 14.48
C ILE A 120 11.25 -1.74 15.38
N SER A 121 10.65 -0.87 16.19
CA SER A 121 11.40 0.05 17.06
C SER A 121 12.15 -0.64 18.20
N THR A 122 11.74 -1.84 18.58
CA THR A 122 12.29 -2.57 19.73
C THR A 122 13.14 -3.80 19.34
N SER A 123 13.12 -4.21 18.07
CA SER A 123 13.84 -5.39 17.61
C SER A 123 15.35 -5.16 17.54
N PRO A 124 16.18 -6.06 18.08
CA PRO A 124 17.61 -6.03 17.88
C PRO A 124 18.07 -6.63 16.54
N LEU A 125 17.20 -7.41 15.88
CA LEU A 125 17.50 -8.13 14.64
C LEU A 125 17.55 -7.19 13.43
N LYS A 126 18.44 -7.51 12.49
CA LYS A 126 18.76 -6.67 11.33
C LYS A 126 18.62 -7.42 10.00
N GLY A 127 17.80 -8.47 9.99
CA GLY A 127 17.55 -9.24 8.79
C GLY A 127 16.99 -8.39 7.65
N LYS A 128 17.26 -8.83 6.43
CA LYS A 128 16.73 -8.21 5.22
C LYS A 128 16.17 -9.26 4.29
N THR A 129 15.13 -8.88 3.55
CA THR A 129 14.56 -9.70 2.48
C THR A 129 14.65 -9.00 1.14
N LYS A 130 14.64 -9.78 0.06
CA LYS A 130 14.84 -9.27 -1.29
C LYS A 130 13.55 -8.81 -1.94
N HIS A 131 13.49 -7.54 -2.30
CA HIS A 131 12.45 -7.02 -3.19
C HIS A 131 12.80 -7.39 -4.66
N PRO A 132 11.85 -7.85 -5.49
CA PRO A 132 12.14 -8.34 -6.85
C PRO A 132 12.89 -7.37 -7.76
N GLY A 133 12.62 -6.06 -7.65
CA GLY A 133 13.23 -5.04 -8.51
C GLY A 133 14.16 -4.05 -7.80
N LEU A 134 14.21 -4.06 -6.44
CA LEU A 134 14.88 -3.03 -5.66
C LEU A 134 15.95 -3.55 -4.69
N ASN A 135 16.32 -4.82 -4.81
CA ASN A 135 17.25 -5.55 -3.94
C ASN A 135 16.74 -5.70 -2.49
N TYR A 136 17.56 -5.46 -1.46
CA TYR A 136 17.25 -5.86 -0.11
C TYR A 136 16.76 -4.72 0.76
N PHE A 137 15.69 -4.99 1.50
CA PHE A 137 15.10 -4.07 2.48
C PHE A 137 15.12 -4.70 3.87
N ASN A 138 15.38 -3.90 4.89
CA ASN A 138 15.15 -4.26 6.29
C ASN A 138 13.69 -4.01 6.70
N ALA A 139 13.34 -4.37 7.94
CA ALA A 139 11.98 -4.22 8.45
C ALA A 139 11.44 -2.78 8.36
N GLY A 140 12.25 -1.78 8.73
CA GLY A 140 11.86 -0.37 8.65
C GLY A 140 11.70 0.13 7.22
N GLU A 141 12.54 -0.34 6.31
CA GLU A 141 12.48 -0.02 4.89
C GLU A 141 11.23 -0.63 4.23
N TRP A 142 10.89 -1.88 4.50
CA TRP A 142 9.63 -2.47 4.05
C TRP A 142 8.41 -1.72 4.57
N PHE A 143 8.43 -1.31 5.84
CA PHE A 143 7.37 -0.55 6.47
C PHE A 143 7.19 0.84 5.82
N GLN A 144 8.30 1.56 5.58
CA GLN A 144 8.30 2.83 4.86
C GLN A 144 7.82 2.65 3.42
N PHE A 145 8.22 1.57 2.75
CA PHE A 145 7.79 1.26 1.39
C PHE A 145 6.27 1.08 1.31
N ALA A 146 5.68 0.39 2.29
CA ALA A 146 4.23 0.22 2.39
C ALA A 146 3.50 1.58 2.53
N GLU A 147 4.01 2.49 3.37
CA GLU A 147 3.46 3.84 3.52
C GLU A 147 3.57 4.65 2.22
N MET A 148 4.76 4.66 1.60
CA MET A 148 4.97 5.35 0.33
C MET A 148 4.04 4.82 -0.77
N HIS A 149 3.74 3.52 -0.78
CA HIS A 149 2.82 2.91 -1.73
C HIS A 149 1.37 3.37 -1.53
N PHE A 150 0.88 3.40 -0.29
CA PHE A 150 -0.44 3.97 0.02
C PHE A 150 -0.56 5.42 -0.43
N ARG A 151 0.45 6.24 -0.14
CA ARG A 151 0.50 7.66 -0.49
C ARG A 151 0.61 7.88 -2.00
N HIS A 152 1.35 7.03 -2.71
CA HIS A 152 1.44 7.06 -4.17
C HIS A 152 0.05 6.95 -4.82
N HIS A 153 -0.80 6.05 -4.32
CA HIS A 153 -2.14 5.84 -4.84
C HIS A 153 -3.14 6.98 -4.52
N LEU A 154 -2.82 7.94 -3.64
CA LEU A 154 -3.69 9.11 -3.39
C LEU A 154 -3.92 9.95 -4.65
N ARG A 155 -2.99 9.98 -5.59
CA ARG A 155 -3.20 10.64 -6.89
C ARG A 155 -4.27 9.94 -7.73
N GLN A 156 -4.28 8.61 -7.70
CA GLN A 156 -5.31 7.82 -8.37
C GLN A 156 -6.66 8.01 -7.67
N LYS A 157 -6.68 7.99 -6.33
CA LYS A 157 -7.86 8.29 -5.52
C LYS A 157 -8.47 9.64 -5.90
N LYS A 158 -7.68 10.70 -6.00
CA LYS A 158 -8.16 12.02 -6.38
C LYS A 158 -8.91 12.01 -7.72
N ARG A 159 -8.40 11.31 -8.74
CA ARG A 159 -9.09 11.17 -10.04
C ARG A 159 -10.41 10.41 -9.92
N ILE A 160 -10.44 9.37 -9.08
CA ILE A 160 -11.66 8.60 -8.80
C ILE A 160 -12.67 9.49 -8.05
N ASP A 161 -12.25 10.23 -7.04
CA ASP A 161 -13.12 11.14 -6.28
C ASP A 161 -13.75 12.21 -7.19
N GLU A 162 -12.98 12.77 -8.13
CA GLU A 162 -13.49 13.73 -9.10
C GLU A 162 -14.54 13.12 -10.04
N PHE A 163 -14.31 11.91 -10.51
CA PHE A 163 -15.28 11.15 -11.30
C PHE A 163 -16.56 10.88 -10.50
N LEU A 164 -16.45 10.42 -9.26
CA LEU A 164 -17.60 10.06 -8.42
C LEU A 164 -18.50 11.26 -8.08
N LYS A 165 -17.96 12.48 -8.01
CA LYS A 165 -18.77 13.70 -7.83
C LYS A 165 -19.77 13.93 -8.97
N THR A 166 -19.49 13.47 -10.16
CA THR A 166 -20.33 13.63 -11.36
C THR A 166 -21.08 12.36 -11.73
N TYR A 167 -20.72 11.24 -11.11
CA TYR A 167 -21.30 9.93 -11.38
C TYR A 167 -22.75 9.86 -10.89
N ARG A 168 -23.66 9.66 -11.84
CA ARG A 168 -25.09 9.47 -11.56
C ARG A 168 -25.49 8.07 -12.05
N TYR A 169 -26.20 7.34 -11.20
CA TYR A 169 -26.71 5.99 -11.43
C TYR A 169 -28.24 5.98 -11.44
#